data_0dbf34736ae15b3142a8b3e32a0f0f31
#
_entry.id   0dbf34736ae15b3142a8b3e32a0f0f31
#
_cell.length_a   1.000
_cell.length_b   1.000
_cell.length_c   1.000
_cell.angle_alpha   90.00
_cell.angle_beta   90.00
_cell.angle_gamma   90.00
#
_symmetry.space_group_name_H-M   'P 1'
#
loop_
_entity.id
_entity.type
_entity.pdbx_description
1 polymer ?
#
loop_
_entity_poly.entity_id
_entity_poly.type
_entity_poly.pdbx_seq_one_letter_code
_entity_poly.pdbx_strand_id
1 'polypeptide(L)'
;MRPVRGVARALLGGLFIAAGAQALLKPDRYAVKAEPLAEQVVPLLEAVDPRLPTETRSLVRMNAGVQVVAGAMLATGTAPRPAAALLAGTLIPATLVGHPFWRIENPEKRNDEMVHFAKNLGLLAGLLLAAVDTAGSPSLGWRGRKAVHEAQKSAKKSLQKASTQLHLG
;
A
#
# COMPACT_ATOMS: atom_id res chain seq x y z
N MET A 1 -18.37 2.12 15.99
CA MET A 1 -17.03 2.33 15.36
C MET A 1 -16.85 1.65 14.00
N ARG A 2 -17.58 0.56 13.68
CA ARG A 2 -17.52 -0.10 12.34
C ARG A 2 -17.95 0.81 11.16
N PRO A 3 -19.04 1.63 11.27
CA PRO A 3 -19.48 2.46 10.14
C PRO A 3 -18.46 3.56 9.78
N VAL A 4 -17.85 4.21 10.74
CA VAL A 4 -16.84 5.27 10.49
C VAL A 4 -15.64 4.72 9.69
N ARG A 5 -15.16 3.53 10.04
CA ARG A 5 -14.08 2.87 9.28
C ARG A 5 -14.50 2.52 7.86
N GLY A 6 -15.75 2.06 7.67
CA GLY A 6 -16.32 1.78 6.34
C GLY A 6 -16.33 3.02 5.47
N VAL A 7 -16.86 4.12 5.99
CA VAL A 7 -16.89 5.41 5.29
C VAL A 7 -15.48 5.92 4.97
N ALA A 8 -14.57 5.90 5.93
CA ALA A 8 -13.19 6.34 5.72
C ALA A 8 -12.48 5.52 4.63
N ARG A 9 -12.66 4.19 4.61
CA ARG A 9 -12.12 3.31 3.56
C ARG A 9 -12.74 3.58 2.20
N ALA A 10 -14.06 3.78 2.15
CA ALA A 10 -14.77 4.09 0.92
C ALA A 10 -14.32 5.42 0.32
N LEU A 11 -14.14 6.45 1.15
CA LEU A 11 -13.65 7.75 0.71
C LEU A 11 -12.20 7.68 0.21
N LEU A 12 -11.30 7.05 0.98
CA LEU A 12 -9.91 6.86 0.56
C LEU A 12 -9.83 6.02 -0.72
N GLY A 13 -10.48 4.85 -0.74
CA GLY A 13 -10.46 3.96 -1.90
C GLY A 13 -11.07 4.62 -3.14
N GLY A 14 -12.18 5.33 -3.00
CA GLY A 14 -12.83 6.07 -4.09
C GLY A 14 -11.94 7.14 -4.70
N LEU A 15 -11.18 7.86 -3.88
CA LEU A 15 -10.22 8.87 -4.35
C LEU A 15 -9.14 8.22 -5.24
N PHE A 16 -8.57 7.08 -4.82
CA PHE A 16 -7.56 6.38 -5.62
C PHE A 16 -8.14 5.73 -6.88
N ILE A 17 -9.37 5.23 -6.83
CA ILE A 17 -10.07 4.74 -8.03
C ILE A 17 -10.22 5.87 -9.05
N ALA A 18 -10.67 7.05 -8.62
CA ALA A 18 -10.85 8.20 -9.51
C ALA A 18 -9.52 8.68 -10.09
N ALA A 19 -8.47 8.80 -9.28
CA ALA A 19 -7.13 9.19 -9.72
C ALA A 19 -6.51 8.18 -10.70
N GLY A 20 -6.57 6.89 -10.36
CA GLY A 20 -6.08 5.81 -11.21
C GLY A 20 -6.85 5.71 -12.53
N ALA A 21 -8.18 5.83 -12.50
CA ALA A 21 -8.99 5.84 -13.71
C ALA A 21 -8.63 7.02 -14.64
N GLN A 22 -8.41 8.21 -14.10
CA GLN A 22 -7.96 9.36 -14.90
C GLN A 22 -6.58 9.10 -15.54
N ALA A 23 -5.65 8.48 -14.81
CA ALA A 23 -4.33 8.17 -15.35
C ALA A 23 -4.38 7.05 -16.40
N LEU A 24 -5.27 6.08 -16.27
CA LEU A 24 -5.51 5.05 -17.30
C LEU A 24 -6.12 5.63 -18.58
N LEU A 25 -7.06 6.58 -18.45
CA LEU A 25 -7.73 7.22 -19.58
C LEU A 25 -6.83 8.21 -20.33
N LYS A 26 -5.89 8.86 -19.64
CA LYS A 26 -5.01 9.88 -20.20
C LYS A 26 -3.53 9.63 -19.83
N PRO A 27 -2.96 8.45 -20.15
CA PRO A 27 -1.64 8.05 -19.70
C PRO A 27 -0.52 8.97 -20.20
N ASP A 28 -0.66 9.51 -21.42
CA ASP A 28 0.35 10.37 -22.04
C ASP A 28 0.58 11.67 -21.25
N ARG A 29 -0.49 12.24 -20.68
CA ARG A 29 -0.39 13.44 -19.85
C ARG A 29 0.46 13.20 -18.59
N TYR A 30 0.36 12.01 -18.02
CA TYR A 30 1.10 11.64 -16.81
C TYR A 30 2.49 11.12 -17.15
N ALA A 31 2.67 10.46 -18.31
CA ALA A 31 3.95 9.95 -18.76
C ALA A 31 4.97 11.08 -18.95
N VAL A 32 4.60 12.18 -19.61
CA VAL A 32 5.48 13.35 -19.77
C VAL A 32 6.01 13.88 -18.43
N LYS A 33 5.15 13.91 -17.40
CA LYS A 33 5.57 14.33 -16.05
C LYS A 33 6.42 13.27 -15.34
N ALA A 34 6.17 11.99 -15.63
CA ALA A 34 6.84 10.86 -14.97
C ALA A 34 8.21 10.55 -15.57
N GLU A 35 8.54 11.04 -16.75
CA GLU A 35 9.78 10.75 -17.47
C GLU A 35 11.05 10.91 -16.60
N PRO A 36 11.25 12.03 -15.89
CA PRO A 36 12.46 12.20 -15.06
C PRO A 36 12.60 11.21 -13.90
N LEU A 37 11.49 10.64 -13.43
CA LEU A 37 11.51 9.60 -12.42
C LEU A 37 11.70 8.23 -13.07
N ALA A 38 11.07 7.99 -14.21
CA ALA A 38 11.20 6.75 -14.95
C ALA A 38 12.66 6.48 -15.32
N GLU A 39 13.41 7.48 -15.80
CA GLU A 39 14.84 7.38 -16.07
C GLU A 39 15.67 6.88 -14.88
N GLN A 40 15.26 7.20 -13.65
CA GLN A 40 15.94 6.76 -12.43
C GLN A 40 15.49 5.35 -11.98
N VAL A 41 14.23 5.01 -12.23
CA VAL A 41 13.63 3.75 -11.75
C VAL A 41 13.84 2.61 -12.73
N VAL A 42 13.86 2.87 -14.03
CA VAL A 42 14.03 1.84 -15.08
C VAL A 42 15.27 0.97 -14.86
N PRO A 43 16.48 1.52 -14.61
CA PRO A 43 17.67 0.70 -14.36
C PRO A 43 17.52 -0.24 -13.16
N LEU A 44 16.77 0.19 -12.13
CA LEU A 44 16.50 -0.64 -10.95
C LEU A 44 15.52 -1.77 -11.26
N LEU A 45 14.51 -1.49 -12.10
CA LEU A 45 13.55 -2.50 -12.55
C LEU A 45 14.20 -3.57 -13.43
N GLU A 46 15.06 -3.16 -14.36
CA GLU A 46 15.83 -4.06 -15.22
C GLU A 46 16.78 -4.95 -14.42
N ALA A 47 17.37 -4.43 -13.35
CA ALA A 47 18.23 -5.19 -12.44
C ALA A 47 17.44 -6.27 -11.66
N VAL A 48 16.14 -6.06 -11.43
CA VAL A 48 15.26 -7.03 -10.74
C VAL A 48 14.74 -8.09 -11.73
N ASP A 49 14.17 -7.66 -12.84
CA ASP A 49 13.71 -8.52 -13.93
C ASP A 49 13.71 -7.75 -15.26
N PRO A 50 14.53 -8.17 -16.25
CA PRO A 50 14.59 -7.54 -17.57
C PRO A 50 13.28 -7.60 -18.39
N ARG A 51 12.29 -8.37 -17.92
CA ARG A 51 10.96 -8.48 -18.56
C ARG A 51 9.98 -7.40 -18.11
N LEU A 52 10.33 -6.62 -17.09
CA LEU A 52 9.48 -5.54 -16.62
C LEU A 52 9.40 -4.43 -17.69
N PRO A 53 8.24 -3.78 -17.84
CA PRO A 53 8.10 -2.72 -18.82
C PRO A 53 8.96 -1.53 -18.42
N THR A 54 9.74 -1.03 -19.38
CA THR A 54 10.65 0.12 -19.21
C THR A 54 10.09 1.41 -19.81
N GLU A 55 9.03 1.28 -20.63
CA GLU A 55 8.34 2.44 -21.19
C GLU A 55 7.58 3.20 -20.11
N THR A 56 7.83 4.51 -19.98
CA THR A 56 7.22 5.38 -18.98
C THR A 56 5.69 5.33 -19.00
N ARG A 57 5.08 5.26 -20.19
CA ARG A 57 3.64 5.13 -20.35
C ARG A 57 3.09 3.83 -19.73
N SER A 58 3.81 2.73 -19.90
CA SER A 58 3.47 1.43 -19.32
C SER A 58 3.61 1.43 -17.81
N LEU A 59 4.65 2.07 -17.26
CA LEU A 59 4.82 2.26 -15.82
C LEU A 59 3.69 3.09 -15.21
N VAL A 60 3.27 4.17 -15.89
CA VAL A 60 2.12 4.99 -15.46
C VAL A 60 0.84 4.15 -15.46
N ARG A 61 0.59 3.35 -16.50
CA ARG A 61 -0.59 2.47 -16.56
C ARG A 61 -0.58 1.40 -15.47
N MET A 62 0.57 0.78 -15.21
CA MET A 62 0.73 -0.18 -14.12
C MET A 62 0.40 0.46 -12.77
N ASN A 63 1.02 1.60 -12.46
CA ASN A 63 0.75 2.32 -11.21
C ASN A 63 -0.74 2.68 -11.08
N ALA A 64 -1.35 3.19 -12.15
CA ALA A 64 -2.76 3.54 -12.19
C ALA A 64 -3.68 2.31 -12.03
N GLY A 65 -3.35 1.18 -12.66
CA GLY A 65 -4.06 -0.08 -12.49
C GLY A 65 -4.04 -0.58 -11.04
N VAL A 66 -2.87 -0.53 -10.41
CA VAL A 66 -2.72 -0.86 -8.98
C VAL A 66 -3.59 0.07 -8.12
N GLN A 67 -3.63 1.38 -8.41
CA GLN A 67 -4.48 2.34 -7.69
C GLN A 67 -5.97 1.99 -7.79
N VAL A 68 -6.46 1.62 -8.98
CA VAL A 68 -7.88 1.25 -9.17
C VAL A 68 -8.21 -0.04 -8.42
N VAL A 69 -7.41 -1.08 -8.60
CA VAL A 69 -7.66 -2.38 -7.96
C VAL A 69 -7.53 -2.29 -6.44
N ALA A 70 -6.42 -1.75 -5.94
CA ALA A 70 -6.22 -1.61 -4.51
C ALA A 70 -7.22 -0.61 -3.88
N GLY A 71 -7.61 0.45 -4.61
CA GLY A 71 -8.66 1.37 -4.20
C GLY A 71 -10.00 0.65 -4.02
N ALA A 72 -10.38 -0.20 -4.96
CA ALA A 72 -11.60 -1.00 -4.87
C ALA A 72 -11.54 -2.01 -3.71
N MET A 73 -10.40 -2.68 -3.49
CA MET A 73 -10.19 -3.58 -2.36
C MET A 73 -10.28 -2.85 -1.01
N LEU A 74 -9.73 -1.64 -0.93
CA LEU A 74 -9.82 -0.80 0.28
C LEU A 74 -11.27 -0.36 0.52
N ALA A 75 -11.95 0.15 -0.50
CA ALA A 75 -13.32 0.66 -0.40
C ALA A 75 -14.33 -0.44 0.00
N THR A 76 -14.21 -1.63 -0.59
CA THR A 76 -15.05 -2.78 -0.26
C THR A 76 -14.67 -3.46 1.06
N GLY A 77 -13.45 -3.21 1.56
CA GLY A 77 -12.94 -3.86 2.76
C GLY A 77 -12.55 -5.32 2.57
N THR A 78 -12.38 -5.80 1.33
CA THR A 78 -12.04 -7.20 1.02
C THR A 78 -10.65 -7.57 1.56
N ALA A 79 -9.65 -6.71 1.36
CA ALA A 79 -8.31 -6.86 1.91
C ALA A 79 -7.73 -5.47 2.27
N PRO A 80 -8.30 -4.79 3.29
CA PRO A 80 -8.04 -3.36 3.51
C PRO A 80 -6.60 -3.04 3.87
N ARG A 81 -5.91 -3.90 4.59
CA ARG A 81 -4.53 -3.67 5.03
C ARG A 81 -3.52 -3.76 3.88
N PRO A 82 -3.43 -4.87 3.12
CA PRO A 82 -2.52 -4.93 1.97
C PRO A 82 -2.91 -3.91 0.89
N ALA A 83 -4.20 -3.66 0.66
CA ALA A 83 -4.64 -2.63 -0.27
C ALA A 83 -4.13 -1.24 0.14
N ALA A 84 -4.26 -0.86 1.41
CA ALA A 84 -3.75 0.41 1.92
C ALA A 84 -2.21 0.52 1.80
N ALA A 85 -1.48 -0.57 2.06
CA ALA A 85 -0.02 -0.60 1.89
C ALA A 85 0.39 -0.43 0.41
N LEU A 86 -0.30 -1.11 -0.52
CA LEU A 86 -0.08 -0.94 -1.96
C LEU A 86 -0.36 0.49 -2.40
N LEU A 87 -1.49 1.08 -1.97
CA LEU A 87 -1.82 2.46 -2.29
C LEU A 87 -0.79 3.45 -1.73
N ALA A 88 -0.28 3.23 -0.53
CA ALA A 88 0.80 4.04 0.03
C ALA A 88 2.06 3.97 -0.85
N GLY A 89 2.42 2.77 -1.32
CA GLY A 89 3.54 2.58 -2.25
C GLY A 89 3.36 3.31 -3.58
N THR A 90 2.15 3.28 -4.17
CA THR A 90 1.85 3.99 -5.43
C THR A 90 1.76 5.50 -5.28
N LEU A 91 1.39 5.99 -4.10
CA LEU A 91 1.24 7.42 -3.83
C LEU A 91 2.59 8.14 -3.76
N ILE A 92 3.65 7.47 -3.29
CA ILE A 92 4.98 8.07 -3.19
C ILE A 92 5.50 8.56 -4.54
N PRO A 93 5.67 7.72 -5.58
CA PRO A 93 6.12 8.17 -6.89
C PRO A 93 5.14 9.18 -7.52
N ALA A 94 3.84 8.96 -7.39
CA ALA A 94 2.84 9.88 -7.91
C ALA A 94 2.93 11.28 -7.30
N THR A 95 3.28 11.38 -6.01
CA THR A 95 3.45 12.67 -5.33
C THR A 95 4.73 13.37 -5.76
N LEU A 96 5.84 12.65 -5.83
CA LEU A 96 7.14 13.21 -6.23
C LEU A 96 7.12 13.74 -7.67
N VAL A 97 6.44 13.03 -8.57
CA VAL A 97 6.27 13.40 -9.97
C VAL A 97 5.23 14.50 -10.16
N GLY A 98 4.09 14.35 -9.47
CA GLY A 98 2.95 15.25 -9.64
C GLY A 98 3.18 16.64 -9.07
N HIS A 99 3.92 16.72 -7.96
CA HIS A 99 4.03 17.95 -7.15
C HIS A 99 5.47 18.29 -6.76
N PRO A 100 6.40 18.49 -7.75
CA PRO A 100 7.81 18.81 -7.49
C PRO A 100 8.00 20.31 -7.15
N PHE A 101 7.39 20.79 -6.05
CA PHE A 101 7.38 22.19 -5.65
C PHE A 101 8.80 22.80 -5.51
N TRP A 102 9.82 21.98 -5.24
CA TRP A 102 11.23 22.40 -5.13
C TRP A 102 11.87 22.78 -6.48
N ARG A 103 11.22 22.46 -7.61
CA ARG A 103 11.67 22.82 -8.97
C ARG A 103 10.98 24.06 -9.52
N ILE A 104 10.08 24.68 -8.76
CA ILE A 104 9.24 25.78 -9.23
C ILE A 104 9.77 27.09 -8.68
N GLU A 105 10.15 28.00 -9.59
CA GLU A 105 10.69 29.33 -9.25
C GLU A 105 9.59 30.31 -8.86
N ASN A 106 8.42 30.25 -9.54
CA ASN A 106 7.30 31.13 -9.26
C ASN A 106 6.71 30.86 -7.85
N PRO A 107 6.71 31.85 -6.93
CA PRO A 107 6.30 31.65 -5.54
C PRO A 107 4.84 31.18 -5.38
N GLU A 108 3.90 31.71 -6.19
CA GLU A 108 2.49 31.33 -6.11
C GLU A 108 2.29 29.88 -6.53
N LYS A 109 2.82 29.50 -7.70
CA LYS A 109 2.74 28.12 -8.20
C LYS A 109 3.45 27.14 -7.25
N ARG A 110 4.59 27.55 -6.69
CA ARG A 110 5.32 26.74 -5.71
C ARG A 110 4.48 26.51 -4.46
N ASN A 111 3.78 27.51 -3.97
CA ASN A 111 2.91 27.39 -2.81
C ASN A 111 1.73 26.44 -3.09
N ASP A 112 1.09 26.53 -4.26
CA ASP A 112 0.01 25.62 -4.66
C ASP A 112 0.48 24.17 -4.73
N GLU A 113 1.63 23.91 -5.36
CA GLU A 113 2.19 22.57 -5.46
C GLU A 113 2.65 22.04 -4.08
N MET A 114 3.15 22.90 -3.19
CA MET A 114 3.48 22.53 -1.81
C MET A 114 2.21 22.13 -1.02
N VAL A 115 1.09 22.82 -1.21
CA VAL A 115 -0.19 22.45 -0.60
C VAL A 115 -0.68 21.09 -1.13
N HIS A 116 -0.56 20.84 -2.44
CA HIS A 116 -0.90 19.53 -3.02
C HIS A 116 0.01 18.42 -2.49
N PHE A 117 1.32 18.67 -2.38
CA PHE A 117 2.27 17.75 -1.76
C PHE A 117 1.90 17.43 -0.31
N ALA A 118 1.60 18.46 0.49
CA ALA A 118 1.19 18.29 1.89
C ALA A 118 -0.12 17.49 2.02
N LYS A 119 -1.10 17.72 1.14
CA LYS A 119 -2.33 16.90 1.08
C LYS A 119 -2.02 15.43 0.82
N ASN A 120 -1.10 15.14 -0.09
CA ASN A 120 -0.70 13.77 -0.39
C ASN A 120 0.05 13.12 0.78
N LEU A 121 0.85 13.87 1.55
CA LEU A 121 1.43 13.38 2.81
C LEU A 121 0.34 13.03 3.84
N GLY A 122 -0.71 13.83 3.93
CA GLY A 122 -1.89 13.52 4.77
C GLY A 122 -2.59 12.23 4.34
N LEU A 123 -2.77 12.03 3.02
CA LEU A 123 -3.32 10.79 2.47
C LEU A 123 -2.41 9.59 2.77
N LEU A 124 -1.09 9.76 2.63
CA LEU A 124 -0.11 8.73 2.93
C LEU A 124 -0.19 8.31 4.40
N ALA A 125 -0.27 9.28 5.32
CA ALA A 125 -0.46 9.00 6.73
C ALA A 125 -1.76 8.22 7.00
N GLY A 126 -2.87 8.60 6.38
CA GLY A 126 -4.14 7.87 6.44
C GLY A 126 -4.05 6.44 5.92
N LEU A 127 -3.33 6.22 4.81
CA LEU A 127 -3.09 4.88 4.27
C LEU A 127 -2.22 4.03 5.18
N LEU A 128 -1.16 4.60 5.76
CA LEU A 128 -0.31 3.89 6.72
C LEU A 128 -1.10 3.47 7.97
N LEU A 129 -1.94 4.35 8.50
CA LEU A 129 -2.85 4.00 9.58
C LEU A 129 -3.82 2.88 9.18
N ALA A 130 -4.38 2.92 7.97
CA ALA A 130 -5.27 1.87 7.46
C ALA A 130 -4.52 0.54 7.23
N ALA A 131 -3.25 0.57 6.84
CA ALA A 131 -2.42 -0.61 6.65
C ALA A 131 -2.11 -1.34 7.96
N VAL A 132 -1.99 -0.60 9.07
CA VAL A 132 -1.75 -1.20 10.40
C VAL A 132 -3.05 -1.43 11.20
N ASP A 133 -4.20 -0.91 10.73
CA ASP A 133 -5.49 -1.08 11.43
C ASP A 133 -5.91 -2.55 11.49
N THR A 134 -5.91 -3.11 12.67
CA THR A 134 -6.36 -4.49 12.93
C THR A 134 -7.87 -4.62 13.01
N ALA A 135 -8.62 -3.53 12.96
CA ALA A 135 -10.08 -3.48 13.11
C ALA A 135 -10.60 -4.19 14.40
N GLY A 136 -9.77 -4.22 15.45
CA GLY A 136 -10.06 -4.93 16.70
C GLY A 136 -9.73 -6.43 16.66
N SER A 137 -9.18 -6.93 15.54
CA SER A 137 -8.65 -8.30 15.48
C SER A 137 -7.23 -8.35 16.04
N PRO A 138 -6.82 -9.46 16.67
CA PRO A 138 -5.46 -9.60 17.18
C PRO A 138 -4.41 -9.40 16.08
N SER A 139 -3.33 -8.67 16.37
CA SER A 139 -2.25 -8.42 15.42
C SER A 139 -1.61 -9.74 14.93
N LEU A 140 -0.97 -9.71 13.75
CA LEU A 140 -0.26 -10.88 13.23
C LEU A 140 0.81 -11.37 14.20
N GLY A 141 1.52 -10.46 14.88
CA GLY A 141 2.49 -10.81 15.92
C GLY A 141 1.87 -11.49 17.15
N TRP A 142 0.65 -11.11 17.54
CA TRP A 142 -0.07 -11.79 18.61
C TRP A 142 -0.54 -13.18 18.16
N ARG A 143 -1.07 -13.29 16.94
CA ARG A 143 -1.50 -14.58 16.35
C ARG A 143 -0.33 -15.55 16.22
N GLY A 144 0.83 -15.08 15.76
CA GLY A 144 2.06 -15.88 15.68
C GLY A 144 2.51 -16.36 17.07
N ARG A 145 2.59 -15.46 18.04
CA ARG A 145 2.95 -15.83 19.44
C ARG A 145 1.96 -16.81 20.04
N LYS A 146 0.67 -16.62 19.80
CA LYS A 146 -0.37 -17.55 20.28
C LYS A 146 -0.22 -18.91 19.64
N ALA A 147 0.01 -19.01 18.33
CA ALA A 147 0.22 -20.27 17.62
C ALA A 147 1.46 -21.03 18.15
N VAL A 148 2.57 -20.34 18.37
CA VAL A 148 3.79 -20.93 18.97
C VAL A 148 3.52 -21.42 20.38
N HIS A 149 2.82 -20.64 21.19
CA HIS A 149 2.48 -21.04 22.57
C HIS A 149 1.55 -22.27 22.62
N GLU A 150 0.56 -22.33 21.73
CA GLU A 150 -0.34 -23.50 21.61
C GLU A 150 0.41 -24.74 21.12
N ALA A 151 1.33 -24.60 20.16
CA ALA A 151 2.18 -25.69 19.70
C ALA A 151 3.09 -26.22 20.82
N GLN A 152 3.72 -25.35 21.59
CA GLN A 152 4.54 -25.74 22.76
C GLN A 152 3.72 -26.45 23.85
N LYS A 153 2.49 -25.96 24.09
CA LYS A 153 1.59 -26.57 25.07
C LYS A 153 1.14 -27.96 24.62
N SER A 154 0.88 -28.16 23.35
CA SER A 154 0.53 -29.45 22.76
C SER A 154 1.69 -30.43 22.82
N ALA A 155 2.91 -29.98 22.48
CA ALA A 155 4.12 -30.81 22.59
C ALA A 155 4.39 -31.26 24.04
N LYS A 156 4.28 -30.35 25.03
CA LYS A 156 4.42 -30.69 26.44
C LYS A 156 3.39 -31.73 26.90
N LYS A 157 2.12 -31.59 26.47
CA LYS A 157 1.07 -32.58 26.80
C LYS A 157 1.36 -33.96 26.19
N SER A 158 1.88 -33.99 24.95
CA SER A 158 2.25 -35.25 24.28
C SER A 158 3.39 -35.97 25.02
N LEU A 159 4.42 -35.23 25.42
CA LEU A 159 5.56 -35.74 26.16
C LEU A 159 5.12 -36.26 27.55
N GLN A 160 4.24 -35.53 28.22
CA GLN A 160 3.73 -35.94 29.55
C GLN A 160 2.87 -37.20 29.48
N LYS A 161 2.06 -37.36 28.41
CA LYS A 161 1.30 -38.60 28.17
C LYS A 161 2.23 -39.78 27.88
N ALA A 162 3.27 -39.59 27.07
CA ALA A 162 4.24 -40.63 26.76
C ALA A 162 5.02 -41.09 28.01
N SER A 163 5.45 -40.15 28.89
CA SER A 163 6.13 -40.47 30.13
C SER A 163 5.22 -41.22 31.14
N THR A 164 3.93 -40.87 31.19
CA THR A 164 2.98 -41.57 32.05
C THR A 164 2.72 -43.00 31.58
N GLN A 165 2.68 -43.26 30.29
CA GLN A 165 2.53 -44.60 29.72
C GLN A 165 3.75 -45.50 29.98
N LEU A 166 4.97 -44.95 29.99
CA LEU A 166 6.21 -45.67 30.27
C LEU A 166 6.38 -46.04 31.75
N HIS A 167 5.67 -45.36 32.65
CA HIS A 167 5.74 -45.64 34.10
C HIS A 167 4.66 -46.64 34.58
N LEU A 168 3.68 -46.99 33.75
CA LEU A 168 2.56 -47.87 34.06
C LEU A 168 2.66 -49.26 33.39
N GLY A 169 3.71 -49.50 32.61
CA GLY A 169 4.06 -50.80 32.01
C GLY A 169 5.35 -51.36 32.61
#